data_137191ec4ac6c0ea7c21b56464e9d640
#
_entry.id   137191ec4ac6c0ea7c21b56464e9d640
#
_cell.length_a   1.000
_cell.length_b   1.000
_cell.length_c   1.000
_cell.angle_alpha   90.00
_cell.angle_beta   90.00
_cell.angle_gamma   90.00
#
_symmetry.space_group_name_H-M   'P 1'
#
loop_
_entity.id
_entity.type
_entity.pdbx_description
1 polymer ?
#
loop_
_entity_poly.entity_id
_entity_poly.type
_entity_poly.pdbx_seq_one_letter_code
_entity_poly.pdbx_strand_id
1 'polypeptide(L)'
;MLKQIANAVLFQLGWFACVLGGNSYWLLIPVGVLLIHLLWISSWTAEGKLLLWITGLGTLLDSGLMLLGVFDFGSQGLLIPLWLILLWAVLGTTLRHCLAWTAKPWWRASILGAIGGPMSYYAGSQLAGVQLPLGLWPSMALLAVLWAVVFALLQWLSGRLLTGHSVNMPASR
;
A
#
# COMPACT_ATOMS: atom_id res chain seq x y z
N MET A 1 -7.28 -18.90 -8.03
CA MET A 1 -8.34 -17.90 -8.28
C MET A 1 -9.04 -17.46 -6.99
N LEU A 2 -9.60 -18.36 -6.16
CA LEU A 2 -10.31 -17.96 -4.93
C LEU A 2 -9.50 -17.05 -4.01
N LYS A 3 -8.24 -17.39 -3.69
CA LYS A 3 -7.37 -16.59 -2.84
C LYS A 3 -7.08 -15.20 -3.42
N GLN A 4 -6.99 -15.04 -4.74
CA GLN A 4 -6.77 -13.74 -5.39
C GLN A 4 -8.01 -12.85 -5.28
N ILE A 5 -9.19 -13.41 -5.49
CA ILE A 5 -10.47 -12.69 -5.31
C ILE A 5 -10.65 -12.32 -3.84
N ALA A 6 -10.42 -13.25 -2.92
CA ALA A 6 -10.48 -12.97 -1.49
C ALA A 6 -9.49 -11.85 -1.09
N ASN A 7 -8.27 -11.87 -1.61
CA ASN A 7 -7.28 -10.83 -1.35
C ASN A 7 -7.76 -9.46 -1.86
N ALA A 8 -8.34 -9.38 -3.06
CA ALA A 8 -8.88 -8.13 -3.59
C ALA A 8 -10.04 -7.59 -2.75
N VAL A 9 -10.96 -8.47 -2.32
CA VAL A 9 -12.09 -8.09 -1.44
C VAL A 9 -11.59 -7.63 -0.08
N LEU A 10 -10.67 -8.36 0.53
CA LEU A 10 -10.08 -8.01 1.82
C LEU A 10 -9.32 -6.66 1.73
N PHE A 11 -8.57 -6.44 0.66
CA PHE A 11 -7.94 -5.13 0.41
C PHE A 11 -8.97 -4.01 0.39
N GLN A 12 -10.05 -4.19 -0.38
CA GLN A 12 -11.08 -3.16 -0.51
C GLN A 12 -11.80 -2.88 0.82
N LEU A 13 -12.10 -3.93 1.62
CA LEU A 13 -12.67 -3.77 2.96
C LEU A 13 -11.71 -3.02 3.91
N GLY A 14 -10.42 -3.38 3.91
CA GLY A 14 -9.39 -2.71 4.69
C GLY A 14 -9.22 -1.25 4.27
N TRP A 15 -9.24 -0.97 2.97
CA TRP A 15 -9.16 0.38 2.42
C TRP A 15 -10.32 1.25 2.90
N PHE A 16 -11.57 0.80 2.75
CA PHE A 16 -12.73 1.54 3.23
C PHE A 16 -12.72 1.74 4.75
N ALA A 17 -12.33 0.72 5.51
CA ALA A 17 -12.25 0.83 6.95
C ALA A 17 -11.21 1.88 7.39
N CYS A 18 -10.05 1.94 6.74
CA CYS A 18 -9.03 2.96 6.99
C CYS A 18 -9.54 4.36 6.65
N VAL A 19 -10.08 4.54 5.45
CA VAL A 19 -10.46 5.87 4.93
C VAL A 19 -11.68 6.44 5.63
N LEU A 20 -12.72 5.63 5.87
CA LEU A 20 -13.97 6.09 6.52
C LEU A 20 -13.85 6.11 8.04
N GLY A 21 -13.09 5.19 8.61
CA GLY A 21 -12.96 5.04 10.06
C GLY A 21 -11.87 5.91 10.67
N GLY A 22 -10.85 6.32 9.89
CA GLY A 22 -9.73 7.07 10.42
C GLY A 22 -9.06 6.37 11.62
N ASN A 23 -8.55 7.15 12.58
CA ASN A 23 -7.96 6.63 13.80
C ASN A 23 -9.03 6.27 14.86
N SER A 24 -9.87 5.30 14.56
CA SER A 24 -10.93 4.81 15.45
C SER A 24 -10.90 3.29 15.62
N TYR A 25 -11.88 2.71 16.29
CA TYR A 25 -12.03 1.25 16.43
C TYR A 25 -12.18 0.51 15.08
N TRP A 26 -12.47 1.21 13.98
CA TRP A 26 -12.49 0.64 12.64
C TRP A 26 -11.12 0.09 12.21
N LEU A 27 -10.02 0.51 12.84
CA LEU A 27 -8.68 -0.04 12.62
C LEU A 27 -8.57 -1.54 12.96
N LEU A 28 -9.52 -2.10 13.70
CA LEU A 28 -9.61 -3.54 13.90
C LEU A 28 -9.87 -4.32 12.60
N ILE A 29 -10.54 -3.68 11.62
CA ILE A 29 -10.84 -4.32 10.32
C ILE A 29 -9.55 -4.53 9.51
N PRO A 30 -8.71 -3.51 9.20
CA PRO A 30 -7.45 -3.74 8.49
C PRO A 30 -6.49 -4.66 9.26
N VAL A 31 -6.48 -4.65 10.59
CA VAL A 31 -5.72 -5.62 11.39
C VAL A 31 -6.26 -7.03 11.15
N GLY A 32 -7.58 -7.23 11.17
CA GLY A 32 -8.21 -8.50 10.82
C GLY A 32 -7.89 -8.97 9.39
N VAL A 33 -7.88 -8.04 8.43
CA VAL A 33 -7.47 -8.31 7.04
C VAL A 33 -6.02 -8.82 6.98
N LEU A 34 -5.09 -8.17 7.69
CA LEU A 34 -3.70 -8.61 7.76
C LEU A 34 -3.56 -10.00 8.40
N LEU A 35 -4.31 -10.27 9.47
CA LEU A 35 -4.32 -11.58 10.11
C LEU A 35 -4.86 -12.66 9.17
N ILE A 36 -6.00 -12.44 8.52
CA ILE A 36 -6.58 -13.38 7.55
C ILE A 36 -5.59 -13.61 6.41
N HIS A 37 -4.95 -12.55 5.92
CA HIS A 37 -3.95 -12.68 4.86
C HIS A 37 -2.78 -13.59 5.28
N LEU A 38 -2.20 -13.34 6.44
CA LEU A 38 -1.02 -14.06 6.93
C LEU A 38 -1.31 -15.48 7.43
N LEU A 39 -2.55 -15.79 7.80
CA LEU A 39 -2.93 -17.11 8.30
C LEU A 39 -3.53 -18.01 7.22
N TRP A 40 -4.18 -17.44 6.20
CA TRP A 40 -4.93 -18.22 5.20
C TRP A 40 -4.45 -18.02 3.76
N ILE A 41 -4.15 -16.79 3.34
CA ILE A 41 -3.75 -16.50 1.95
C ILE A 41 -2.26 -16.78 1.76
N SER A 42 -1.42 -16.28 2.66
CA SER A 42 0.03 -16.38 2.65
C SER A 42 0.58 -16.79 4.04
N SER A 43 1.77 -16.33 4.39
CA SER A 43 2.35 -16.52 5.73
C SER A 43 3.32 -15.39 6.09
N TRP A 44 3.58 -15.22 7.39
CA TRP A 44 4.57 -14.25 7.86
C TRP A 44 5.98 -14.54 7.32
N THR A 45 6.37 -15.81 7.27
CA THR A 45 7.68 -16.22 6.75
C THR A 45 7.87 -15.87 5.27
N ALA A 46 6.78 -15.95 4.47
CA ALA A 46 6.83 -15.65 3.05
C ALA A 46 6.77 -14.14 2.76
N GLU A 47 5.99 -13.37 3.52
CA GLU A 47 5.67 -11.98 3.17
C GLU A 47 5.92 -10.95 4.27
N GLY A 48 6.21 -11.36 5.50
CA GLY A 48 6.40 -10.44 6.62
C GLY A 48 7.44 -9.36 6.33
N LYS A 49 8.60 -9.73 5.76
CA LYS A 49 9.63 -8.76 5.36
C LYS A 49 9.11 -7.78 4.30
N LEU A 50 8.36 -8.26 3.31
CA LEU A 50 7.77 -7.40 2.29
C LEU A 50 6.81 -6.40 2.91
N LEU A 51 5.89 -6.86 3.75
CA LEU A 51 4.93 -5.99 4.43
C LEU A 51 5.61 -4.92 5.27
N LEU A 52 6.64 -5.27 6.03
CA LEU A 52 7.43 -4.30 6.80
C LEU A 52 8.10 -3.25 5.90
N TRP A 53 8.73 -3.67 4.80
CA TRP A 53 9.36 -2.75 3.86
C TRP A 53 8.33 -1.82 3.19
N ILE A 54 7.21 -2.35 2.72
CA ILE A 54 6.17 -1.55 2.07
C ILE A 54 5.57 -0.54 3.06
N THR A 55 5.26 -0.99 4.27
CA THR A 55 4.71 -0.12 5.31
C THR A 55 5.70 0.98 5.68
N GLY A 56 6.97 0.64 5.90
CA GLY A 56 8.01 1.61 6.23
C GLY A 56 8.25 2.62 5.13
N LEU A 57 8.43 2.17 3.88
CA LEU A 57 8.63 3.05 2.72
C LEU A 57 7.42 3.96 2.50
N GLY A 58 6.21 3.42 2.58
CA GLY A 58 4.99 4.20 2.42
C GLY A 58 4.79 5.23 3.53
N THR A 59 5.08 4.85 4.78
CA THR A 59 5.04 5.78 5.92
C THR A 59 6.02 6.93 5.72
N LEU A 60 7.26 6.64 5.32
CA LEU A 60 8.28 7.67 5.07
C LEU A 60 7.89 8.58 3.90
N LEU A 61 7.40 8.00 2.81
CA LEU A 61 6.98 8.73 1.62
C LEU A 61 5.86 9.72 1.94
N ASP A 62 4.76 9.22 2.51
CA ASP A 62 3.58 10.06 2.77
C ASP A 62 3.82 11.06 3.91
N SER A 63 4.64 10.69 4.92
CA SER A 63 5.06 11.65 5.94
C SER A 63 5.92 12.77 5.32
N GLY A 64 6.80 12.43 4.38
CA GLY A 64 7.56 13.42 3.62
C GLY A 64 6.66 14.35 2.81
N LEU A 65 5.67 13.80 2.09
CA LEU A 65 4.69 14.60 1.34
C LEU A 65 3.83 15.48 2.25
N MET A 66 3.44 15.00 3.42
CA MET A 66 2.73 15.78 4.45
C MET A 66 3.61 16.95 4.93
N LEU A 67 4.88 16.71 5.28
CA LEU A 67 5.80 17.75 5.72
C LEU A 67 6.11 18.78 4.63
N LEU A 68 6.05 18.39 3.35
CA LEU A 68 6.19 19.27 2.20
C LEU A 68 4.88 20.03 1.86
N GLY A 69 3.81 19.84 2.62
CA GLY A 69 2.54 20.51 2.42
C GLY A 69 1.72 20.01 1.22
N VAL A 70 1.97 18.77 0.75
CA VAL A 70 1.15 18.15 -0.30
C VAL A 70 -0.18 17.65 0.29
N PHE A 71 -0.14 17.15 1.54
CA PHE A 71 -1.28 16.69 2.32
C PHE A 71 -1.36 17.41 3.66
N ASP A 72 -2.57 17.63 4.13
CA ASP A 72 -2.83 18.03 5.51
C ASP A 72 -3.90 17.09 6.10
N PHE A 73 -3.53 16.36 7.14
CA PHE A 73 -4.39 15.43 7.88
C PHE A 73 -5.01 16.08 9.13
N GLY A 74 -4.83 17.39 9.33
CA GLY A 74 -5.27 18.10 10.52
C GLY A 74 -4.55 17.68 11.82
N SER A 75 -3.44 16.94 11.72
CA SER A 75 -2.63 16.51 12.87
C SER A 75 -1.26 17.20 12.85
N GLN A 76 -0.76 17.57 14.06
CA GLN A 76 0.56 18.22 14.18
C GLN A 76 1.72 17.21 14.37
N GLY A 77 1.56 15.97 13.90
CA GLY A 77 2.59 14.94 14.02
C GLY A 77 3.63 15.01 12.90
N LEU A 78 4.79 14.37 13.11
CA LEU A 78 5.81 14.16 12.07
C LEU A 78 5.50 12.99 11.14
N LEU A 79 4.58 12.12 11.56
CA LEU A 79 4.19 10.93 10.82
C LEU A 79 2.72 11.02 10.42
N ILE A 80 2.42 10.37 9.29
CA ILE A 80 1.04 10.19 8.83
C ILE A 80 0.18 9.46 9.87
N PRO A 81 -1.16 9.63 9.83
CA PRO A 81 -2.07 8.94 10.74
C PRO A 81 -1.94 7.41 10.67
N LEU A 82 -2.23 6.73 11.79
CA LEU A 82 -2.11 5.27 11.91
C LEU A 82 -2.95 4.52 10.86
N TRP A 83 -4.15 5.04 10.54
CA TRP A 83 -4.98 4.42 9.51
C TRP A 83 -4.28 4.35 8.14
N LEU A 84 -3.48 5.37 7.78
CA LEU A 84 -2.75 5.39 6.52
C LEU A 84 -1.52 4.48 6.56
N ILE A 85 -0.86 4.35 7.72
CA ILE A 85 0.21 3.37 7.94
C ILE A 85 -0.32 1.94 7.74
N LEU A 86 -1.48 1.63 8.32
CA LEU A 86 -2.12 0.32 8.14
C LEU A 86 -2.58 0.11 6.69
N LEU A 87 -3.03 1.16 6.02
CA LEU A 87 -3.40 1.08 4.60
C LEU A 87 -2.21 0.68 3.72
N TRP A 88 -1.00 1.17 4.00
CA TRP A 88 0.23 0.73 3.34
C TRP A 88 0.52 -0.76 3.58
N ALA A 89 0.32 -1.25 4.80
CA ALA A 89 0.45 -2.68 5.09
C ALA A 89 -0.57 -3.52 4.29
N VAL A 90 -1.82 -3.08 4.26
CA VAL A 90 -2.90 -3.74 3.49
C VAL A 90 -2.61 -3.70 1.99
N LEU A 91 -2.08 -2.59 1.43
CA LEU A 91 -1.61 -2.52 0.04
C LEU A 91 -0.50 -3.55 -0.21
N GLY A 92 0.43 -3.69 0.71
CA GLY A 92 1.52 -4.67 0.63
C GLY A 92 1.04 -6.09 0.40
N THR A 93 -0.12 -6.48 0.96
CA THR A 93 -0.71 -7.81 0.78
C THR A 93 -1.15 -8.10 -0.66
N THR A 94 -1.34 -7.07 -1.48
CA THR A 94 -1.87 -7.22 -2.85
C THR A 94 -0.81 -7.51 -3.90
N LEU A 95 0.43 -7.09 -3.66
CA LEU A 95 1.49 -7.06 -4.67
C LEU A 95 1.83 -8.43 -5.26
N ARG A 96 1.76 -9.49 -4.44
CA ARG A 96 2.02 -10.88 -4.83
C ARG A 96 0.75 -11.68 -5.13
N HIS A 97 -0.42 -11.06 -4.97
CA HIS A 97 -1.72 -11.74 -5.11
C HIS A 97 -2.55 -11.09 -6.19
N CYS A 98 -3.57 -10.29 -5.84
CA CYS A 98 -4.47 -9.73 -6.85
C CYS A 98 -3.80 -8.73 -7.81
N LEU A 99 -2.69 -8.10 -7.42
CA LEU A 99 -1.90 -7.18 -8.26
C LEU A 99 -0.63 -7.80 -8.85
N ALA A 100 -0.36 -9.09 -8.64
CA ALA A 100 0.85 -9.76 -9.15
C ALA A 100 1.02 -9.66 -10.67
N TRP A 101 -0.08 -9.58 -11.42
CA TRP A 101 -0.08 -9.43 -12.88
C TRP A 101 0.57 -8.13 -13.37
N THR A 102 0.72 -7.13 -12.50
CA THR A 102 1.36 -5.84 -12.84
C THR A 102 2.89 -5.92 -12.76
N ALA A 103 3.46 -6.97 -12.17
CA ALA A 103 4.90 -7.08 -11.99
C ALA A 103 5.67 -7.15 -13.32
N LYS A 104 5.06 -7.79 -14.34
CA LYS A 104 5.67 -7.94 -15.67
C LYS A 104 4.62 -7.80 -16.77
N PRO A 105 4.90 -6.99 -17.79
CA PRO A 105 6.02 -6.04 -17.88
C PRO A 105 5.84 -4.85 -16.94
N TRP A 106 6.96 -4.23 -16.50
CA TRP A 106 7.01 -3.18 -15.48
C TRP A 106 6.10 -1.96 -15.73
N TRP A 107 5.87 -1.61 -17.00
CA TRP A 107 5.03 -0.48 -17.37
C TRP A 107 3.56 -0.64 -16.91
N ARG A 108 3.09 -1.88 -16.71
CA ARG A 108 1.74 -2.14 -16.15
C ARG A 108 1.63 -1.58 -14.74
N ALA A 109 2.66 -1.79 -13.91
CA ALA A 109 2.73 -1.22 -12.58
C ALA A 109 2.76 0.30 -12.64
N SER A 110 3.56 0.90 -13.53
CA SER A 110 3.63 2.35 -13.70
C SER A 110 2.28 2.95 -14.11
N ILE A 111 1.60 2.37 -15.08
CA ILE A 111 0.28 2.87 -15.52
C ILE A 111 -0.76 2.71 -14.39
N LEU A 112 -0.81 1.54 -13.74
CA LEU A 112 -1.75 1.32 -12.64
C LEU A 112 -1.47 2.28 -11.47
N GLY A 113 -0.19 2.51 -11.15
CA GLY A 113 0.22 3.47 -10.13
C GLY A 113 -0.18 4.89 -10.50
N ALA A 114 0.11 5.33 -11.75
CA ALA A 114 -0.21 6.67 -12.23
C ALA A 114 -1.70 7.02 -12.19
N ILE A 115 -2.56 6.02 -12.29
CA ILE A 115 -4.02 6.20 -12.26
C ILE A 115 -4.56 5.91 -10.85
N GLY A 116 -4.26 4.72 -10.32
CA GLY A 116 -4.82 4.23 -9.06
C GLY A 116 -4.36 5.02 -7.84
N GLY A 117 -3.10 5.47 -7.82
CA GLY A 117 -2.56 6.30 -6.76
C GLY A 117 -3.36 7.60 -6.59
N PRO A 118 -3.36 8.50 -7.57
CA PRO A 118 -4.12 9.75 -7.49
C PRO A 118 -5.60 9.54 -7.18
N MET A 119 -6.24 8.53 -7.80
CA MET A 119 -7.65 8.22 -7.51
C MET A 119 -7.86 7.83 -6.05
N SER A 120 -6.96 7.04 -5.46
CA SER A 120 -7.03 6.65 -4.05
C SER A 120 -6.88 7.85 -3.12
N TYR A 121 -5.94 8.76 -3.40
CA TYR A 121 -5.76 10.00 -2.61
C TYR A 121 -6.90 10.99 -2.81
N TYR A 122 -7.43 11.11 -4.02
CA TYR A 122 -8.62 11.91 -4.27
C TYR A 122 -9.82 11.38 -3.47
N ALA A 123 -10.08 10.08 -3.53
CA ALA A 123 -11.14 9.47 -2.73
C ALA A 123 -10.89 9.65 -1.21
N GLY A 124 -9.64 9.50 -0.75
CA GLY A 124 -9.24 9.79 0.62
C GLY A 124 -9.51 11.24 1.02
N SER A 125 -9.21 12.22 0.15
CA SER A 125 -9.51 13.63 0.42
C SER A 125 -11.00 13.90 0.58
N GLN A 126 -11.83 13.25 -0.23
CA GLN A 126 -13.29 13.41 -0.15
C GLN A 126 -13.93 12.69 1.05
N LEU A 127 -13.41 11.51 1.42
CA LEU A 127 -14.04 10.62 2.40
C LEU A 127 -13.43 10.76 3.81
N ALA A 128 -12.12 11.00 3.91
CA ALA A 128 -11.39 11.15 5.17
C ALA A 128 -11.11 12.61 5.55
N GLY A 129 -11.54 13.58 4.73
CA GLY A 129 -11.35 15.01 5.00
C GLY A 129 -9.89 15.47 4.88
N VAL A 130 -9.03 14.71 4.20
CA VAL A 130 -7.63 15.10 3.96
C VAL A 130 -7.58 16.31 3.04
N GLN A 131 -6.93 17.38 3.48
CA GLN A 131 -6.79 18.60 2.68
C GLN A 131 -5.65 18.46 1.68
N LEU A 132 -5.78 19.14 0.53
CA LEU A 132 -4.78 19.21 -0.53
C LEU A 132 -4.32 20.68 -0.69
N PRO A 133 -3.37 21.14 0.12
CA PRO A 133 -2.96 22.57 0.14
C PRO A 133 -2.49 23.12 -1.21
N LEU A 134 -1.89 22.28 -2.06
CA LEU A 134 -1.47 22.67 -3.41
C LEU A 134 -2.65 22.84 -4.39
N GLY A 135 -3.86 22.49 -3.96
CA GLY A 135 -5.02 22.38 -4.84
C GLY A 135 -5.13 21.01 -5.52
N LEU A 136 -6.33 20.71 -6.03
CA LEU A 136 -6.65 19.39 -6.56
C LEU A 136 -5.74 18.98 -7.73
N TRP A 137 -5.70 19.77 -8.80
CA TRP A 137 -5.01 19.38 -10.03
C TRP A 137 -3.49 19.25 -9.89
N PRO A 138 -2.77 20.20 -9.23
CA PRO A 138 -1.34 20.04 -8.97
C PRO A 138 -1.03 18.80 -8.13
N SER A 139 -1.83 18.53 -7.07
CA SER A 139 -1.66 17.34 -6.24
C SER A 139 -1.86 16.06 -7.03
N MET A 140 -2.91 15.99 -7.87
CA MET A 140 -3.18 14.81 -8.70
C MET A 140 -2.07 14.57 -9.73
N ALA A 141 -1.55 15.63 -10.38
CA ALA A 141 -0.45 15.51 -11.33
C ALA A 141 0.85 15.03 -10.65
N LEU A 142 1.19 15.60 -9.49
CA LEU A 142 2.34 15.18 -8.70
C LEU A 142 2.22 13.71 -8.29
N LEU A 143 1.05 13.32 -7.77
CA LEU A 143 0.79 11.95 -7.35
C LEU A 143 0.82 10.96 -8.51
N ALA A 144 0.35 11.34 -9.70
CA ALA A 144 0.40 10.48 -10.89
C ALA A 144 1.84 10.14 -11.26
N VAL A 145 2.73 11.14 -11.32
CA VAL A 145 4.16 10.94 -11.61
C VAL A 145 4.83 10.12 -10.52
N LEU A 146 4.58 10.47 -9.26
CA LEU A 146 5.15 9.77 -8.11
C LEU A 146 4.73 8.30 -8.08
N TRP A 147 3.45 8.01 -8.20
CA TRP A 147 2.91 6.65 -8.13
C TRP A 147 3.25 5.80 -9.35
N ALA A 148 3.49 6.41 -10.52
CA ALA A 148 4.04 5.69 -11.67
C ALA A 148 5.40 5.05 -11.34
N VAL A 149 6.22 5.76 -10.58
CA VAL A 149 7.54 5.27 -10.15
C VAL A 149 7.42 4.37 -8.93
N VAL A 150 6.71 4.83 -7.90
CA VAL A 150 6.59 4.13 -6.61
C VAL A 150 6.00 2.74 -6.83
N PHE A 151 4.88 2.60 -7.55
CA PHE A 151 4.24 1.30 -7.71
C PHE A 151 5.11 0.30 -8.51
N ALA A 152 5.85 0.79 -9.51
CA ALA A 152 6.84 -0.03 -10.22
C ALA A 152 7.98 -0.49 -9.29
N LEU A 153 8.47 0.40 -8.42
CA LEU A 153 9.48 0.06 -7.40
C LEU A 153 8.96 -0.95 -6.39
N LEU A 154 7.72 -0.81 -5.92
CA LEU A 154 7.10 -1.77 -5.00
C LEU A 154 7.00 -3.17 -5.64
N GLN A 155 6.61 -3.25 -6.90
CA GLN A 155 6.57 -4.52 -7.63
C GLN A 155 7.96 -5.12 -7.85
N TRP A 156 8.95 -4.28 -8.16
CA TRP A 156 10.34 -4.74 -8.27
C TRP A 156 10.86 -5.28 -6.94
N LEU A 157 10.63 -4.55 -5.83
CA LEU A 157 11.02 -4.98 -4.48
C LEU A 157 10.34 -6.30 -4.11
N SER A 158 9.04 -6.43 -4.40
CA SER A 158 8.27 -7.66 -4.19
C SER A 158 8.92 -8.86 -4.87
N GLY A 159 9.41 -8.68 -6.11
CA GLY A 159 10.14 -9.74 -6.84
C GLY A 159 11.50 -10.06 -6.23
N ARG A 160 12.27 -9.06 -5.83
CA ARG A 160 13.62 -9.25 -5.25
C ARG A 160 13.60 -10.01 -3.93
N LEU A 161 12.63 -9.72 -3.05
CA LEU A 161 12.51 -10.41 -1.77
C LEU A 161 12.04 -11.88 -1.89
N LEU A 162 11.52 -12.30 -3.06
CA LEU A 162 11.26 -13.72 -3.35
C LEU A 162 12.55 -14.50 -3.65
N THR A 163 13.46 -13.92 -4.42
CA THR A 163 14.67 -14.61 -4.87
C THR A 163 15.69 -14.83 -3.75
N GLY A 164 15.64 -14.02 -2.69
CA GLY A 164 16.52 -14.15 -1.52
C GLY A 164 16.29 -15.41 -0.67
N HIS A 165 15.15 -16.08 -0.80
CA HIS A 165 14.84 -17.30 -0.03
C HIS A 165 15.29 -18.59 -0.72
N SER A 166 15.49 -18.60 -2.03
CA SER A 166 15.87 -19.78 -2.80
C SER A 166 17.37 -20.09 -2.77
N VAL A 167 18.21 -19.16 -2.30
CA VAL A 167 19.68 -19.32 -2.31
C VAL A 167 20.22 -20.08 -1.09
N ASN A 168 19.43 -20.30 -0.05
CA ASN A 168 19.85 -20.91 1.21
C ASN A 168 19.34 -22.35 1.44
N MET A 169 18.96 -23.09 0.41
CA MET A 169 18.78 -24.55 0.57
C MET A 169 20.13 -25.23 0.36
N PRO A 170 20.74 -25.85 1.38
CA PRO A 170 21.91 -26.70 1.17
C PRO A 170 21.50 -27.86 0.28
N ALA A 171 22.30 -28.13 -0.77
CA ALA A 171 22.14 -29.30 -1.60
C ALA A 171 22.16 -30.54 -0.67
N SER A 172 21.05 -31.23 -0.54
CA SER A 172 20.98 -32.51 0.13
C SER A 172 21.84 -33.50 -0.64
N ARG A 173 22.94 -33.90 -0.04
CA ARG A 173 23.73 -35.06 -0.46
C ARG A 173 23.03 -36.35 -0.07
#